data_2252155f7e6a53e29b8a0d73d5fc9f0e
#
_entry.id   2252155f7e6a53e29b8a0d73d5fc9f0e
#
_cell.length_a   1.000
_cell.length_b   1.000
_cell.length_c   1.000
_cell.angle_alpha   90.00
_cell.angle_beta   90.00
_cell.angle_gamma   90.00
#
_symmetry.space_group_name_H-M   'P 1'
#
loop_
_entity.id
_entity.type
_entity.pdbx_description
1 polymer ?
#
loop_
_entity_poly.entity_id
_entity_poly.type
_entity_poly.pdbx_seq_one_letter_code
_entity_poly.pdbx_strand_id
1 'polypeptide(L)'
;MASDYGRITGKMSQQSLTKSLAQPVTVLAAGDIMLVLGMVPLLRRHGAEYPFREVRSLLRRADVVIANLEAPFTTRNTPTPYKSADSVKARRDYLLRAHPNAARGLKFAGITAVSLANNHTMDYQRGGMEDTLAVLDR
;
A
#
# COMPACT_ATOMS: atom_id res chain seq x y z
N MET A 1 18.18 -32.31 15.53
CA MET A 1 17.77 -32.09 14.13
C MET A 1 18.18 -30.68 13.79
N ALA A 2 19.27 -30.47 13.05
CA ALA A 2 19.75 -29.18 12.62
C ALA A 2 19.11 -28.86 11.26
N SER A 3 18.43 -27.74 11.17
CA SER A 3 17.81 -27.27 9.92
C SER A 3 18.88 -26.68 8.99
N ASP A 4 19.00 -27.28 7.82
CA ASP A 4 19.84 -26.84 6.71
C ASP A 4 19.30 -25.50 6.16
N TYR A 5 19.92 -24.39 6.56
CA TYR A 5 19.79 -23.13 5.85
C TYR A 5 20.70 -23.18 4.63
N GLY A 6 20.12 -23.43 3.45
CA GLY A 6 20.83 -23.43 2.17
C GLY A 6 21.60 -22.13 1.95
N ARG A 7 22.93 -22.24 1.97
CA ARG A 7 23.87 -21.16 1.71
C ARG A 7 23.83 -20.85 0.22
N ILE A 8 23.13 -19.78 -0.19
CA ILE A 8 23.21 -19.26 -1.56
C ILE A 8 24.57 -18.59 -1.73
N THR A 9 25.59 -19.34 -2.09
CA THR A 9 26.91 -18.82 -2.44
C THR A 9 27.00 -18.62 -3.97
N GLY A 10 26.22 -17.68 -4.50
CA GLY A 10 26.54 -17.11 -5.80
C GLY A 10 27.74 -16.18 -5.64
N LYS A 11 28.93 -16.55 -6.15
CA LYS A 11 30.07 -15.64 -6.27
C LYS A 11 29.70 -14.54 -7.28
N MET A 12 29.13 -13.45 -6.81
CA MET A 12 29.06 -12.21 -7.59
C MET A 12 30.49 -11.68 -7.72
N SER A 13 30.97 -11.44 -8.94
CA SER A 13 32.28 -10.84 -9.14
C SER A 13 32.27 -9.42 -8.54
N GLN A 14 33.40 -9.00 -7.98
CA GLN A 14 33.53 -7.63 -7.45
C GLN A 14 33.21 -6.55 -8.51
N GLN A 15 33.44 -6.84 -9.78
CA GLN A 15 33.08 -5.96 -10.90
C GLN A 15 31.57 -5.83 -11.12
N SER A 16 30.76 -6.87 -10.85
CA SER A 16 29.29 -6.78 -10.93
C SER A 16 28.70 -6.02 -9.75
N LEU A 17 29.31 -6.13 -8.57
CA LEU A 17 28.93 -5.36 -7.38
C LEU A 17 29.25 -3.87 -7.54
N THR A 18 30.44 -3.52 -8.04
CA THR A 18 30.83 -2.11 -8.27
C THR A 18 30.03 -1.45 -9.37
N LYS A 19 29.65 -2.19 -10.42
CA LYS A 19 28.77 -1.66 -11.49
C LYS A 19 27.34 -1.47 -11.01
N SER A 20 26.84 -2.31 -10.10
CA SER A 20 25.51 -2.17 -9.48
C SER A 20 25.43 -0.97 -8.52
N LEU A 21 26.53 -0.62 -7.84
CA LEU A 21 26.60 0.51 -6.90
C LEU A 21 26.86 1.87 -7.59
N ALA A 22 27.15 1.88 -8.89
CA ALA A 22 27.50 3.10 -9.64
C ALA A 22 26.29 3.86 -10.20
N GLN A 23 25.07 3.28 -10.16
CA GLN A 23 23.88 3.95 -10.64
C GLN A 23 23.07 4.53 -9.47
N PRO A 24 22.78 5.85 -9.50
CA PRO A 24 21.95 6.46 -8.48
C PRO A 24 20.55 5.86 -8.50
N VAL A 25 20.03 5.49 -7.32
CA VAL A 25 18.65 5.02 -7.16
C VAL A 25 17.76 6.23 -6.87
N THR A 26 16.73 6.39 -7.70
CA THR A 26 15.74 7.46 -7.52
C THR A 26 14.60 6.96 -6.64
N VAL A 27 14.40 7.60 -5.49
CA VAL A 27 13.29 7.34 -4.59
C VAL A 27 12.30 8.49 -4.65
N LEU A 28 11.03 8.19 -4.90
CA LEU A 28 9.93 9.15 -4.86
C LEU A 28 9.06 8.85 -3.65
N ALA A 29 8.92 9.83 -2.75
CA ALA A 29 8.00 9.76 -1.62
C ALA A 29 6.72 10.53 -1.97
N ALA A 30 5.59 9.86 -1.92
CA ALA A 30 4.26 10.46 -2.06
C ALA A 30 3.57 10.56 -0.69
N GLY A 31 2.46 11.28 -0.63
CA GLY A 31 1.62 11.41 0.55
C GLY A 31 0.64 10.26 0.71
N ASP A 32 -0.55 10.59 1.25
CA ASP A 32 -1.59 9.61 1.57
C ASP A 32 -2.32 9.11 0.32
N ILE A 33 -2.43 7.80 0.23
CA ILE A 33 -3.30 7.12 -0.73
C ILE A 33 -4.59 6.76 0.00
N MET A 34 -5.65 7.51 -0.32
CA MET A 34 -6.97 7.35 0.30
C MET A 34 -8.04 7.01 -0.75
N LEU A 35 -8.22 5.70 -1.02
CA LEU A 35 -9.14 5.18 -2.04
C LEU A 35 -10.54 4.91 -1.46
N VAL A 36 -11.05 5.86 -0.69
CA VAL A 36 -12.30 5.77 0.09
C VAL A 36 -13.13 7.05 -0.03
N LEU A 37 -14.21 7.13 0.70
CA LEU A 37 -15.10 8.33 0.77
C LEU A 37 -15.52 8.79 -0.63
N GLY A 38 -15.28 10.05 -0.96
CA GLY A 38 -15.63 10.65 -2.27
C GLY A 38 -14.96 9.99 -3.47
N MET A 39 -13.89 9.19 -3.26
CA MET A 39 -13.23 8.45 -4.33
C MET A 39 -14.02 7.19 -4.75
N VAL A 40 -14.83 6.60 -3.87
CA VAL A 40 -15.54 5.34 -4.13
C VAL A 40 -16.44 5.40 -5.38
N PRO A 41 -17.27 6.43 -5.61
CA PRO A 41 -18.08 6.53 -6.82
C PRO A 41 -17.23 6.59 -8.10
N LEU A 42 -16.08 7.29 -8.04
CA LEU A 42 -15.16 7.41 -9.17
C LEU A 42 -14.46 6.08 -9.49
N LEU A 43 -14.04 5.34 -8.46
CA LEU A 43 -13.47 4.00 -8.62
C LEU A 43 -14.48 3.01 -9.22
N ARG A 44 -15.73 3.09 -8.79
CA ARG A 44 -16.83 2.25 -9.35
C ARG A 44 -17.07 2.57 -10.83
N ARG A 45 -17.07 3.84 -11.19
CA ARG A 45 -17.38 4.30 -12.55
C ARG A 45 -16.21 4.13 -13.52
N HIS A 46 -14.97 4.40 -13.07
CA HIS A 46 -13.81 4.53 -13.94
C HIS A 46 -12.72 3.48 -13.69
N GLY A 47 -12.89 2.63 -12.67
CA GLY A 47 -11.93 1.60 -12.29
C GLY A 47 -10.86 2.07 -11.32
N ALA A 48 -10.11 1.11 -10.77
CA ALA A 48 -9.09 1.35 -9.73
C ALA A 48 -7.90 2.21 -10.20
N GLU A 49 -7.66 2.24 -11.49
CA GLU A 49 -6.54 2.97 -12.10
C GLU A 49 -6.81 4.48 -12.22
N TYR A 50 -8.07 4.88 -12.17
CA TYR A 50 -8.51 6.25 -12.45
C TYR A 50 -7.76 7.32 -11.66
N PRO A 51 -7.56 7.20 -10.33
CA PRO A 51 -6.89 8.25 -9.55
C PRO A 51 -5.42 8.45 -9.93
N PHE A 52 -4.82 7.47 -10.59
CA PHE A 52 -3.38 7.45 -10.87
C PHE A 52 -3.03 7.77 -12.31
N ARG A 53 -4.00 7.90 -13.21
CA ARG A 53 -3.77 8.07 -14.65
C ARG A 53 -2.83 9.23 -14.98
N GLU A 54 -3.11 10.39 -14.41
CA GLU A 54 -2.34 11.62 -14.70
C GLU A 54 -0.94 11.60 -14.06
N VAL A 55 -0.78 10.95 -12.91
CA VAL A 55 0.50 10.92 -12.19
C VAL A 55 1.36 9.70 -12.51
N ARG A 56 0.80 8.70 -13.17
CA ARG A 56 1.49 7.44 -13.48
C ARG A 56 2.82 7.61 -14.19
N SER A 57 2.87 8.47 -15.20
CA SER A 57 4.10 8.72 -15.97
C SER A 57 5.21 9.31 -15.11
N LEU A 58 4.87 10.16 -14.14
CA LEU A 58 5.80 10.72 -13.17
C LEU A 58 6.29 9.64 -12.20
N LEU A 59 5.35 8.90 -11.57
CA LEU A 59 5.68 7.87 -10.57
C LEU A 59 6.61 6.80 -11.15
N ARG A 60 6.34 6.36 -12.38
CA ARG A 60 7.14 5.30 -13.05
C ARG A 60 8.53 5.73 -13.51
N ARG A 61 8.93 6.97 -13.28
CA ARG A 61 10.32 7.42 -13.53
C ARG A 61 11.25 7.12 -12.36
N ALA A 62 10.72 6.84 -11.18
CA ALA A 62 11.51 6.47 -10.01
C ALA A 62 11.69 4.95 -9.94
N ASP A 63 12.82 4.52 -9.37
CA ASP A 63 13.13 3.11 -9.11
C ASP A 63 12.31 2.59 -7.92
N VAL A 64 12.07 3.47 -6.93
CA VAL A 64 11.27 3.16 -5.74
C VAL A 64 10.25 4.27 -5.53
N VAL A 65 8.99 3.91 -5.38
CA VAL A 65 7.89 4.84 -5.04
C VAL A 65 7.26 4.40 -3.74
N ILE A 66 7.33 5.26 -2.73
CA ILE A 66 6.80 5.00 -1.38
C ILE A 66 5.64 5.94 -1.11
N ALA A 67 4.55 5.44 -0.52
CA ALA A 67 3.41 6.24 -0.10
C ALA A 67 2.82 5.73 1.22
N ASN A 68 1.97 6.52 1.87
CA ASN A 68 1.17 6.05 2.99
C ASN A 68 -0.16 5.49 2.48
N LEU A 69 -0.47 4.24 2.80
CA LEU A 69 -1.78 3.64 2.52
C LEU A 69 -2.70 3.90 3.70
N GLU A 70 -3.50 4.97 3.60
CA GLU A 70 -4.31 5.48 4.72
C GLU A 70 -5.47 4.55 5.12
N ALA A 71 -6.03 3.80 4.20
CA ALA A 71 -7.16 2.93 4.46
C ALA A 71 -6.82 1.45 4.23
N PRO A 72 -7.22 0.53 5.13
CA PRO A 72 -7.03 -0.90 4.91
C PRO A 72 -7.85 -1.43 3.73
N PHE A 73 -7.29 -2.37 2.99
CA PHE A 73 -7.96 -3.12 1.93
C PHE A 73 -8.66 -4.34 2.51
N THR A 74 -9.95 -4.21 2.81
CA THR A 74 -10.73 -5.32 3.37
C THR A 74 -12.21 -5.22 3.00
N THR A 75 -12.92 -6.34 3.10
CA THR A 75 -14.39 -6.39 3.01
C THR A 75 -15.03 -6.65 4.37
N ARG A 76 -14.24 -6.74 5.45
CA ARG A 76 -14.75 -7.00 6.81
C ARG A 76 -15.63 -5.85 7.28
N ASN A 77 -16.63 -6.17 8.11
CA ASN A 77 -17.62 -5.23 8.61
C ASN A 77 -17.52 -4.96 10.11
N THR A 78 -16.63 -5.64 10.83
CA THR A 78 -16.45 -5.47 12.27
C THR A 78 -15.43 -4.36 12.53
N PRO A 79 -15.85 -3.16 12.93
CA PRO A 79 -14.93 -2.04 13.16
C PRO A 79 -14.13 -2.22 14.44
N THR A 80 -13.10 -1.40 14.57
CA THR A 80 -12.33 -1.31 15.82
C THR A 80 -13.20 -0.78 16.97
N PRO A 81 -13.06 -1.33 18.19
CA PRO A 81 -13.78 -0.82 19.35
C PRO A 81 -13.23 0.54 19.86
N TYR A 82 -12.06 0.94 19.39
CA TYR A 82 -11.42 2.20 19.83
C TYR A 82 -12.01 3.47 19.22
N LYS A 83 -12.84 3.34 18.18
CA LYS A 83 -13.58 4.45 17.56
C LYS A 83 -15.07 4.25 17.82
N SER A 84 -15.64 5.01 18.75
CA SER A 84 -17.04 4.85 19.14
C SER A 84 -17.99 5.25 18.01
N ALA A 85 -19.16 4.62 17.96
CA ALA A 85 -20.21 4.98 16.99
C ALA A 85 -20.62 6.45 17.09
N ASP A 86 -20.68 7.00 18.31
CA ASP A 86 -21.01 8.41 18.54
C ASP A 86 -19.92 9.35 18.02
N SER A 87 -18.65 8.98 18.18
CA SER A 87 -17.53 9.76 17.66
C SER A 87 -17.54 9.79 16.13
N VAL A 88 -17.78 8.63 15.52
CA VAL A 88 -17.89 8.51 14.04
C VAL A 88 -19.12 9.29 13.53
N LYS A 89 -20.27 9.17 14.17
CA LYS A 89 -21.49 9.91 13.81
C LYS A 89 -21.29 11.43 13.94
N ALA A 90 -20.55 11.87 14.95
CA ALA A 90 -20.21 13.28 15.16
C ALA A 90 -19.07 13.77 14.26
N ARG A 91 -18.54 12.95 13.37
CA ARG A 91 -17.40 13.22 12.48
C ARG A 91 -16.11 13.65 13.21
N ARG A 92 -15.95 13.19 14.46
CA ARG A 92 -14.70 13.35 15.24
C ARG A 92 -13.72 12.23 14.93
N ASP A 93 -14.24 11.07 14.50
CA ASP A 93 -13.46 9.93 14.01
C ASP A 93 -13.99 9.46 12.66
N TYR A 94 -13.13 8.74 11.91
CA TYR A 94 -13.49 8.09 10.66
C TYR A 94 -13.11 6.61 10.74
N LEU A 95 -13.96 5.77 10.14
CA LEU A 95 -13.67 4.37 9.85
C LEU A 95 -13.47 4.26 8.35
N LEU A 96 -12.23 4.04 7.95
CA LEU A 96 -11.84 3.99 6.54
C LEU A 96 -11.69 2.52 6.10
N ARG A 97 -12.22 2.22 4.93
CA ARG A 97 -12.11 0.90 4.32
C ARG A 97 -12.18 1.00 2.81
N ALA A 98 -11.12 0.56 2.13
CA ALA A 98 -11.10 0.44 0.69
C ALA A 98 -11.39 -1.02 0.26
N HIS A 99 -12.08 -1.18 -0.86
CA HIS A 99 -12.30 -2.51 -1.42
C HIS A 99 -10.96 -3.09 -1.93
N PRO A 100 -10.64 -4.39 -1.70
CA PRO A 100 -9.38 -5.01 -2.12
C PRO A 100 -9.02 -4.79 -3.59
N ASN A 101 -10.00 -4.74 -4.49
CA ASN A 101 -9.77 -4.49 -5.92
C ASN A 101 -9.12 -3.11 -6.20
N ALA A 102 -9.20 -2.16 -5.27
CA ALA A 102 -8.59 -0.85 -5.43
C ALA A 102 -7.04 -0.93 -5.42
N ALA A 103 -6.45 -1.97 -4.84
CA ALA A 103 -5.01 -2.22 -4.85
C ALA A 103 -4.44 -2.34 -6.28
N ARG A 104 -5.25 -2.73 -7.27
CA ARG A 104 -4.84 -2.77 -8.69
C ARG A 104 -4.37 -1.41 -9.17
N GLY A 105 -4.92 -0.33 -8.62
CA GLY A 105 -4.49 1.03 -8.92
C GLY A 105 -3.05 1.31 -8.47
N LEU A 106 -2.61 0.77 -7.33
CA LEU A 106 -1.23 0.92 -6.84
C LEU A 106 -0.25 0.27 -7.82
N LYS A 107 -0.53 -0.96 -8.23
CA LYS A 107 0.28 -1.69 -9.22
C LYS A 107 0.33 -0.97 -10.58
N PHE A 108 -0.81 -0.46 -11.04
CA PHE A 108 -0.88 0.35 -12.27
C PHE A 108 -0.01 1.60 -12.16
N ALA A 109 -0.05 2.30 -11.03
CA ALA A 109 0.71 3.53 -10.79
C ALA A 109 2.23 3.29 -10.70
N GLY A 110 2.65 2.07 -10.34
CA GLY A 110 4.06 1.76 -10.06
C GLY A 110 4.46 2.07 -8.63
N ILE A 111 3.50 2.08 -7.68
CA ILE A 111 3.80 2.15 -6.25
C ILE A 111 4.51 0.85 -5.86
N THR A 112 5.74 0.97 -5.32
CA THR A 112 6.60 -0.17 -4.99
C THR A 112 6.54 -0.55 -3.52
N ALA A 113 6.22 0.40 -2.64
CA ALA A 113 6.06 0.17 -1.21
C ALA A 113 5.00 1.11 -0.62
N VAL A 114 4.34 0.66 0.43
CA VAL A 114 3.42 1.50 1.20
C VAL A 114 3.70 1.37 2.68
N SER A 115 3.59 2.50 3.40
CA SER A 115 3.52 2.50 4.85
C SER A 115 2.11 2.16 5.30
N LEU A 116 1.99 1.30 6.30
CA LEU A 116 0.75 1.03 7.02
C LEU A 116 0.78 1.62 8.44
N ALA A 117 1.83 2.39 8.77
CA ALA A 117 2.01 2.98 10.10
C ALA A 117 1.17 4.26 10.27
N ASN A 118 -0.15 4.10 10.31
CA ASN A 118 -1.11 5.19 10.51
C ASN A 118 -2.27 4.76 11.42
N ASN A 119 -3.12 5.71 11.81
CA ASN A 119 -4.23 5.49 12.73
C ASN A 119 -5.45 4.77 12.12
N HIS A 120 -5.44 4.49 10.81
CA HIS A 120 -6.53 3.80 10.11
C HIS A 120 -6.23 2.34 9.79
N THR A 121 -4.99 1.89 9.90
CA THR A 121 -4.57 0.50 9.61
C THR A 121 -5.43 -0.53 10.36
N MET A 122 -5.82 -0.20 11.60
CA MET A 122 -6.59 -1.08 12.47
C MET A 122 -8.09 -0.73 12.52
N ASP A 123 -8.62 0.05 11.60
CA ASP A 123 -10.03 0.43 11.57
C ASP A 123 -11.00 -0.77 11.52
N TYR A 124 -10.55 -1.88 10.93
CA TYR A 124 -11.26 -3.15 10.90
C TYR A 124 -10.47 -4.24 11.63
N GLN A 125 -9.83 -3.87 12.75
CA GLN A 125 -9.10 -4.74 13.64
C GLN A 125 -7.93 -5.46 12.95
N ARG A 126 -7.35 -6.44 13.62
CA ARG A 126 -6.26 -7.26 13.10
C ARG A 126 -6.62 -7.93 11.77
N GLY A 127 -7.87 -8.43 11.65
CA GLY A 127 -8.31 -9.10 10.43
C GLY A 127 -8.31 -8.19 9.19
N GLY A 128 -8.66 -6.91 9.35
CA GLY A 128 -8.58 -5.92 8.25
C GLY A 128 -7.14 -5.63 7.84
N MET A 129 -6.22 -5.60 8.78
CA MET A 129 -4.79 -5.46 8.50
C MET A 129 -4.24 -6.70 7.78
N GLU A 130 -4.58 -7.90 8.25
CA GLU A 130 -4.17 -9.17 7.62
C GLU A 130 -4.68 -9.28 6.17
N ASP A 131 -5.94 -8.89 5.92
CA ASP A 131 -6.49 -8.81 4.56
C ASP A 131 -5.67 -7.85 3.70
N THR A 132 -5.29 -6.70 4.25
CA THR A 132 -4.49 -5.68 3.54
C THR A 132 -3.13 -6.22 3.15
N LEU A 133 -2.41 -6.87 4.06
CA LEU A 133 -1.12 -7.50 3.78
C LEU A 133 -1.26 -8.56 2.68
N ALA A 134 -2.26 -9.45 2.79
CA ALA A 134 -2.51 -10.48 1.79
C ALA A 134 -2.86 -9.93 0.39
N VAL A 135 -3.42 -8.72 0.33
CA VAL A 135 -3.72 -8.03 -0.94
C VAL A 135 -2.46 -7.40 -1.54
N LEU A 136 -1.60 -6.84 -0.70
CA LEU A 136 -0.36 -6.18 -1.13
C LEU A 136 0.72 -7.17 -1.59
N ASP A 137 0.70 -8.41 -1.10
CA ASP A 137 1.65 -9.49 -1.44
C ASP A 137 1.37 -10.15 -2.82
N ARG A 138 0.31 -9.73 -3.55
CA ARG A 138 -0.09 -10.26 -4.87
C ARG A 138 0.42 -9.41 -6.03
#